data_8befd4861de46d38773972abaa4ea7e6
#
_entry.id   8befd4861de46d38773972abaa4ea7e6
#
_cell.length_a   1.000
_cell.length_b   1.000
_cell.length_c   1.000
_cell.angle_alpha   90.00
_cell.angle_beta   90.00
_cell.angle_gamma   90.00
#
_symmetry.space_group_name_H-M   'P 1'
#
loop_
_entity.id
_entity.type
_entity.pdbx_description
1 polymer ?
#
loop_
_entity_poly.entity_id
_entity_poly.type
_entity_poly.pdbx_seq_one_letter_code
_entity_poly.pdbx_strand_id
1 'polypeptide(L)'
;ITMQTGVNIIVDSTVSGTITADLQAVPLEKALRMILISGGYTYRKIDDFYFVGLPDPRSTTFGELAVSEVVRLTHVSAGKVLNALPSFLSPYVKGEYDGKFLVITAPEPEIGRIRSLIEQIDQPEKQVEVQVIVTEVSSSFLKDIGANLFSYAFGAGQTLNKEWQSNLEYKDSILALGIDFYGELLSQLKLAEKEGKAKVHANPKVVVADGKTTELFIGDRQILLLPGSTETSSRTERIDVGV
;
A
#
# COMPACT_ATOMS: atom_id res chain seq x y z
N ILE A 1 31.11 25.60 -26.76
CA ILE A 1 29.76 26.13 -26.45
C ILE A 1 29.87 27.58 -25.95
N THR A 2 30.64 27.82 -24.89
CA THR A 2 30.82 29.18 -24.32
C THR A 2 31.24 30.24 -25.35
N MET A 3 32.20 29.90 -26.23
CA MET A 3 32.64 30.81 -27.29
C MET A 3 31.57 31.13 -28.35
N GLN A 4 30.58 30.27 -28.55
CA GLN A 4 29.52 30.44 -29.55
C GLN A 4 28.26 31.08 -28.96
N THR A 5 27.99 30.86 -27.70
CA THR A 5 26.73 31.31 -27.05
C THR A 5 26.92 32.50 -26.13
N GLY A 6 28.15 32.83 -25.73
CA GLY A 6 28.44 33.89 -24.77
C GLY A 6 28.03 33.56 -23.33
N VAL A 7 27.57 32.34 -23.07
CA VAL A 7 27.09 31.89 -21.75
C VAL A 7 28.22 31.26 -20.96
N ASN A 8 28.37 31.61 -19.70
CA ASN A 8 29.39 31.06 -18.82
C ASN A 8 29.02 29.64 -18.38
N ILE A 9 29.93 28.69 -18.59
CA ILE A 9 29.77 27.32 -18.12
C ILE A 9 30.98 26.98 -17.23
N ILE A 10 30.70 26.65 -16.00
CA ILE A 10 31.68 26.21 -15.00
C ILE A 10 31.56 24.69 -14.89
N VAL A 11 32.67 24.00 -14.97
CA VAL A 11 32.73 22.55 -14.96
C VAL A 11 33.50 22.09 -13.73
N ASP A 12 32.92 21.19 -12.97
CA ASP A 12 33.57 20.55 -11.83
C ASP A 12 34.79 19.72 -12.27
N SER A 13 35.77 19.60 -11.39
CA SER A 13 36.98 18.80 -11.61
C SER A 13 36.70 17.30 -11.83
N THR A 14 35.56 16.81 -11.42
CA THR A 14 35.12 15.42 -11.61
C THR A 14 34.67 15.14 -13.04
N VAL A 15 34.38 16.16 -13.82
CA VAL A 15 33.90 16.03 -15.19
C VAL A 15 35.09 15.83 -16.15
N SER A 16 35.13 14.64 -16.76
CA SER A 16 36.18 14.29 -17.74
C SER A 16 35.59 13.46 -18.88
N GLY A 17 36.25 13.49 -20.02
CA GLY A 17 35.84 12.69 -21.17
C GLY A 17 35.71 13.49 -22.47
N THR A 18 35.55 12.80 -23.59
CA THR A 18 35.31 13.36 -24.89
C THR A 18 33.97 12.86 -25.43
N ILE A 19 33.16 13.75 -25.94
CA ILE A 19 31.85 13.42 -26.50
C ILE A 19 31.81 13.90 -27.95
N THR A 20 31.35 13.05 -28.84
CA THR A 20 31.03 13.43 -30.21
C THR A 20 29.55 13.63 -30.34
N ALA A 21 29.13 14.85 -30.68
CA ALA A 21 27.72 15.18 -30.88
C ALA A 21 27.59 16.10 -32.08
N ASP A 22 26.62 15.81 -32.94
CA ASP A 22 26.18 16.70 -34.02
C ASP A 22 24.84 17.34 -33.58
N LEU A 23 24.89 18.63 -33.34
CA LEU A 23 23.75 19.40 -32.82
C LEU A 23 23.45 20.54 -33.73
N GLN A 24 22.31 20.50 -34.44
CA GLN A 24 21.88 21.54 -35.35
C GLN A 24 20.63 22.23 -34.82
N ALA A 25 20.67 23.55 -34.65
CA ALA A 25 19.55 24.39 -34.23
C ALA A 25 18.86 23.95 -32.92
N VAL A 26 19.65 23.47 -31.95
CA VAL A 26 19.15 22.99 -30.65
C VAL A 26 19.32 24.07 -29.58
N PRO A 27 18.30 24.40 -28.77
CA PRO A 27 18.44 25.29 -27.63
C PRO A 27 19.57 24.83 -26.68
N LEU A 28 20.29 25.82 -26.06
CA LEU A 28 21.47 25.55 -25.22
C LEU A 28 21.19 24.53 -24.11
N GLU A 29 20.11 24.65 -23.38
CA GLU A 29 19.78 23.75 -22.27
C GLU A 29 19.53 22.32 -22.75
N LYS A 30 18.86 22.17 -23.88
CA LYS A 30 18.66 20.85 -24.51
C LYS A 30 19.98 20.27 -25.01
N ALA A 31 20.84 21.10 -25.62
CA ALA A 31 22.17 20.68 -26.07
C ALA A 31 23.03 20.24 -24.90
N LEU A 32 23.09 21.00 -23.80
CA LEU A 32 23.80 20.63 -22.59
C LEU A 32 23.29 19.30 -22.01
N ARG A 33 21.99 19.15 -21.92
CA ARG A 33 21.38 17.90 -21.43
C ARG A 33 21.76 16.70 -22.29
N MET A 34 21.70 16.83 -23.61
CA MET A 34 22.04 15.74 -24.53
C MET A 34 23.52 15.35 -24.44
N ILE A 35 24.41 16.32 -24.27
CA ILE A 35 25.86 16.07 -24.13
C ILE A 35 26.16 15.44 -22.78
N LEU A 36 25.61 15.98 -21.69
CA LEU A 36 25.98 15.59 -20.35
C LEU A 36 25.41 14.23 -19.92
N ILE A 37 24.24 13.87 -20.44
CA ILE A 37 23.59 12.61 -20.10
C ILE A 37 24.40 11.38 -20.52
N SER A 38 25.15 11.47 -21.61
CA SER A 38 26.00 10.38 -22.09
C SER A 38 27.19 10.11 -21.19
N GLY A 39 27.65 11.11 -20.43
CA GLY A 39 28.72 11.00 -19.44
C GLY A 39 28.22 10.77 -18.01
N GLY A 40 26.90 10.71 -17.80
CA GLY A 40 26.32 10.62 -16.48
C GLY A 40 26.39 11.92 -15.66
N TYR A 41 26.63 13.03 -16.32
CA TYR A 41 26.73 14.35 -15.71
C TYR A 41 25.38 15.08 -15.75
N THR A 42 25.24 16.05 -14.86
CA THR A 42 24.11 16.97 -14.83
C THR A 42 24.57 18.42 -14.78
N TYR A 43 23.64 19.33 -14.99
CA TYR A 43 23.91 20.75 -14.83
C TYR A 43 22.83 21.43 -14.01
N ARG A 44 23.18 22.55 -13.41
CA ARG A 44 22.24 23.51 -12.81
C ARG A 44 22.56 24.91 -13.28
N LYS A 45 21.52 25.66 -13.60
CA LYS A 45 21.66 27.07 -13.87
C LYS A 45 21.65 27.83 -12.56
N ILE A 46 22.73 28.57 -12.31
CA ILE A 46 22.91 29.43 -11.13
C ILE A 46 23.11 30.83 -11.66
N ASP A 47 22.16 31.73 -11.39
CA ASP A 47 22.14 33.10 -11.92
C ASP A 47 22.51 33.15 -13.41
N ASP A 48 23.69 33.67 -13.77
CA ASP A 48 24.16 33.89 -15.14
C ASP A 48 25.10 32.82 -15.67
N PHE A 49 25.30 31.71 -14.94
CA PHE A 49 26.16 30.63 -15.38
C PHE A 49 25.53 29.24 -15.21
N TYR A 50 26.05 28.28 -15.92
CA TYR A 50 25.70 26.87 -15.76
C TYR A 50 26.83 26.16 -15.04
N PHE A 51 26.49 25.51 -13.92
CA PHE A 51 27.41 24.63 -13.21
C PHE A 51 27.18 23.21 -13.65
N VAL A 52 28.25 22.50 -14.04
CA VAL A 52 28.21 21.12 -14.55
C VAL A 52 29.01 20.21 -13.62
N GLY A 53 28.45 19.08 -13.21
CA GLY A 53 29.13 18.14 -12.36
C GLY A 53 28.46 16.77 -12.31
N LEU A 54 29.03 15.90 -11.48
CA LEU A 54 28.49 14.55 -11.25
C LEU A 54 27.37 14.62 -10.19
N PRO A 55 26.20 14.03 -10.43
CA PRO A 55 25.10 13.99 -9.47
C PRO A 55 25.30 12.95 -8.37
N ASP A 56 26.46 12.97 -7.70
CA ASP A 56 26.77 12.07 -6.59
C ASP A 56 26.63 12.79 -5.25
N PRO A 57 25.73 12.32 -4.36
CA PRO A 57 25.55 12.89 -3.01
C PRO A 57 26.82 12.91 -2.15
N ARG A 58 27.85 12.15 -2.53
CA ARG A 58 29.15 12.12 -1.83
C ARG A 58 30.10 13.22 -2.31
N SER A 59 29.82 13.87 -3.44
CA SER A 59 30.65 14.94 -3.98
C SER A 59 30.51 16.20 -3.11
N THR A 60 31.62 16.91 -2.88
CA THR A 60 31.62 18.20 -2.17
C THR A 60 30.85 19.30 -2.90
N THR A 61 30.75 19.18 -4.22
CA THR A 61 30.06 20.12 -5.11
C THR A 61 28.61 19.76 -5.36
N PHE A 62 28.14 18.64 -4.80
CA PHE A 62 26.74 18.19 -4.98
C PHE A 62 25.72 19.21 -4.53
N GLY A 63 26.00 19.98 -3.47
CA GLY A 63 25.12 21.03 -2.98
C GLY A 63 24.80 22.12 -4.01
N GLU A 64 25.75 22.40 -4.93
CA GLU A 64 25.55 23.37 -6.02
C GLU A 64 24.64 22.81 -7.14
N LEU A 65 24.62 21.49 -7.31
CA LEU A 65 23.81 20.81 -8.32
C LEU A 65 22.41 20.43 -7.81
N ALA A 66 22.29 20.17 -6.52
CA ALA A 66 21.09 19.65 -5.91
C ALA A 66 20.17 20.76 -5.37
N VAL A 67 18.89 20.45 -5.35
CA VAL A 67 17.85 21.19 -4.64
C VAL A 67 17.28 20.27 -3.58
N SER A 68 16.93 20.82 -2.42
CA SER A 68 16.27 20.07 -1.35
C SER A 68 14.79 20.40 -1.31
N GLU A 69 13.96 19.36 -1.25
CA GLU A 69 12.53 19.47 -1.12
C GLU A 69 12.03 18.55 -0.02
N VAL A 70 11.03 19.02 0.74
CA VAL A 70 10.37 18.21 1.77
C VAL A 70 9.02 17.76 1.23
N VAL A 71 8.82 16.44 1.17
CA VAL A 71 7.57 15.83 0.75
C VAL A 71 6.89 15.23 1.97
N ARG A 72 5.62 15.60 2.18
CA ARG A 72 4.79 15.06 3.26
C ARG A 72 3.98 13.88 2.73
N LEU A 73 4.02 12.78 3.45
CA LEU A 73 3.25 11.56 3.17
C LEU A 73 1.92 11.59 3.90
N THR A 74 0.89 11.12 3.23
CA THR A 74 -0.48 11.11 3.76
C THR A 74 -0.87 9.71 4.25
N HIS A 75 -0.62 8.69 3.44
CA HIS A 75 -1.14 7.34 3.65
C HIS A 75 -0.09 6.38 4.20
N VAL A 76 1.12 6.41 3.66
CA VAL A 76 2.18 5.46 4.03
C VAL A 76 3.24 6.08 4.94
N SER A 77 4.06 5.25 5.58
CA SER A 77 5.24 5.71 6.32
C SER A 77 6.44 5.91 5.39
N ALA A 78 7.38 6.77 5.81
CA ALA A 78 8.61 7.00 5.05
C ALA A 78 9.40 5.72 4.81
N GLY A 79 9.44 4.80 5.77
CA GLY A 79 10.11 3.51 5.64
C GLY A 79 9.57 2.66 4.49
N LYS A 80 8.25 2.68 4.27
CA LYS A 80 7.63 1.97 3.14
C LYS A 80 8.08 2.55 1.80
N VAL A 81 8.15 3.87 1.70
CA VAL A 81 8.63 4.56 0.49
C VAL A 81 10.11 4.27 0.27
N LEU A 82 10.96 4.42 1.30
CA LEU A 82 12.40 4.18 1.21
C LEU A 82 12.73 2.75 0.75
N ASN A 83 11.98 1.76 1.21
CA ASN A 83 12.15 0.36 0.81
C ASN A 83 11.66 0.08 -0.63
N ALA A 84 10.71 0.87 -1.12
CA ALA A 84 10.16 0.71 -2.48
C ALA A 84 10.94 1.48 -3.54
N LEU A 85 11.79 2.44 -3.14
CA LEU A 85 12.59 3.23 -4.08
C LEU A 85 13.67 2.37 -4.74
N PRO A 86 13.90 2.54 -6.05
CA PRO A 86 15.03 1.95 -6.76
C PRO A 86 16.37 2.37 -6.12
N SER A 87 17.34 1.45 -6.10
CA SER A 87 18.65 1.66 -5.45
C SER A 87 19.42 2.88 -5.96
N PHE A 88 19.22 3.26 -7.22
CA PHE A 88 19.89 4.44 -7.81
C PHE A 88 19.23 5.77 -7.36
N LEU A 89 18.00 5.78 -6.86
CA LEU A 89 17.31 6.96 -6.32
C LEU A 89 17.40 7.05 -4.79
N SER A 90 17.57 5.94 -4.12
CA SER A 90 17.64 5.85 -2.66
C SER A 90 18.65 6.82 -2.00
N PRO A 91 19.84 7.08 -2.57
CA PRO A 91 20.80 8.03 -1.97
C PRO A 91 20.30 9.49 -1.91
N TYR A 92 19.33 9.84 -2.73
CA TYR A 92 18.77 11.20 -2.80
C TYR A 92 17.64 11.46 -1.80
N VAL A 93 17.12 10.40 -1.16
CA VAL A 93 15.93 10.50 -0.29
C VAL A 93 16.30 10.08 1.11
N LYS A 94 15.94 10.93 2.08
CA LYS A 94 16.12 10.65 3.50
C LYS A 94 14.82 10.89 4.25
N GLY A 95 14.60 10.11 5.30
CA GLY A 95 13.44 10.25 6.18
C GLY A 95 13.58 9.35 7.39
N GLU A 96 12.82 9.66 8.42
CA GLU A 96 12.68 8.79 9.58
C GLU A 96 11.76 7.63 9.22
N TYR A 97 12.12 6.40 9.60
CA TYR A 97 11.43 5.18 9.14
C TYR A 97 9.92 5.20 9.42
N ASP A 98 9.52 5.61 10.62
CA ASP A 98 8.12 5.74 11.02
C ASP A 98 7.53 7.14 10.76
N GLY A 99 8.34 8.03 10.16
CA GLY A 99 7.95 9.40 9.87
C GLY A 99 6.93 9.52 8.74
N LYS A 100 6.32 10.69 8.66
CA LYS A 100 5.36 11.09 7.64
C LYS A 100 5.90 12.13 6.66
N PHE A 101 7.20 12.32 6.61
CA PHE A 101 7.85 13.22 5.66
C PHE A 101 9.16 12.64 5.16
N LEU A 102 9.51 13.02 3.95
CA LEU A 102 10.75 12.68 3.28
C LEU A 102 11.46 13.98 2.86
N VAL A 103 12.76 13.99 2.95
CA VAL A 103 13.61 15.03 2.39
C VAL A 103 14.27 14.46 1.13
N ILE A 104 14.01 15.09 0.00
CA ILE A 104 14.61 14.75 -1.28
C ILE A 104 15.71 15.79 -1.53
N THR A 105 16.94 15.36 -1.73
CA THR A 105 18.04 16.21 -2.14
C THR A 105 18.64 15.64 -3.41
N ALA A 106 18.31 16.25 -4.56
CA ALA A 106 18.67 15.74 -5.87
C ALA A 106 18.74 16.87 -6.91
N PRO A 107 19.33 16.64 -8.08
CA PRO A 107 19.18 17.52 -9.22
C PRO A 107 17.71 17.61 -9.67
N GLU A 108 17.31 18.77 -10.22
CA GLU A 108 15.91 19.02 -10.63
C GLU A 108 15.25 17.90 -11.44
N PRO A 109 15.90 17.30 -12.45
CA PRO A 109 15.29 16.22 -13.22
C PRO A 109 14.95 15.00 -12.38
N GLU A 110 15.75 14.69 -11.37
CA GLU A 110 15.56 13.53 -10.49
C GLU A 110 14.49 13.80 -9.42
N ILE A 111 14.36 15.04 -8.95
CA ILE A 111 13.29 15.43 -8.00
C ILE A 111 11.92 15.14 -8.60
N GLY A 112 11.67 15.54 -9.85
CA GLY A 112 10.40 15.29 -10.52
C GLY A 112 10.08 13.79 -10.63
N ARG A 113 11.11 12.98 -10.95
CA ARG A 113 10.98 11.51 -11.03
C ARG A 113 10.68 10.90 -9.66
N ILE A 114 11.41 11.30 -8.62
CA ILE A 114 11.22 10.81 -7.25
C ILE A 114 9.83 11.19 -6.74
N ARG A 115 9.42 12.44 -6.94
CA ARG A 115 8.07 12.91 -6.53
C ARG A 115 6.97 12.07 -7.18
N SER A 116 7.03 11.85 -8.48
CA SER A 116 6.05 11.03 -9.21
C SER A 116 5.99 9.59 -8.68
N LEU A 117 7.12 9.00 -8.31
CA LEU A 117 7.16 7.67 -7.67
C LEU A 117 6.54 7.69 -6.27
N ILE A 118 6.85 8.71 -5.46
CA ILE A 118 6.27 8.85 -4.13
C ILE A 118 4.74 8.98 -4.21
N GLU A 119 4.22 9.80 -5.12
CA GLU A 119 2.77 9.96 -5.34
C GLU A 119 2.08 8.65 -5.73
N GLN A 120 2.75 7.78 -6.50
CA GLN A 120 2.23 6.47 -6.84
C GLN A 120 2.26 5.48 -5.66
N ILE A 121 3.23 5.60 -4.77
CA ILE A 121 3.38 4.75 -3.58
C ILE A 121 2.45 5.23 -2.45
N ASP A 122 2.28 6.55 -2.28
CA ASP A 122 1.47 7.16 -1.22
C ASP A 122 -0.03 7.09 -1.51
N GLN A 123 -0.51 5.87 -1.76
CA GLN A 123 -1.94 5.60 -1.99
C GLN A 123 -2.58 5.02 -0.73
N PRO A 124 -3.87 5.29 -0.50
CA PRO A 124 -4.59 4.69 0.62
C PRO A 124 -4.65 3.16 0.48
N GLU A 125 -4.33 2.46 1.55
CA GLU A 125 -4.50 1.01 1.61
C GLU A 125 -5.99 0.66 1.64
N LYS A 126 -6.39 -0.29 0.80
CA LYS A 126 -7.75 -0.83 0.83
C LYS A 126 -7.96 -1.52 2.18
N GLN A 127 -9.13 -1.29 2.76
CA GLN A 127 -9.53 -1.93 4.00
C GLN A 127 -10.69 -2.88 3.73
N VAL A 128 -10.68 -4.01 4.42
CA VAL A 128 -11.72 -5.01 4.38
C VAL A 128 -12.34 -5.10 5.77
N GLU A 129 -13.66 -4.92 5.84
CA GLU A 129 -14.44 -5.22 7.04
C GLU A 129 -14.85 -6.69 7.00
N VAL A 130 -14.47 -7.44 8.03
CA VAL A 130 -14.90 -8.82 8.23
C VAL A 130 -15.86 -8.83 9.40
N GLN A 131 -17.08 -9.30 9.15
CA GLN A 131 -18.09 -9.50 10.17
C GLN A 131 -18.40 -10.98 10.31
N VAL A 132 -18.41 -11.49 11.53
CA VAL A 132 -18.69 -12.89 11.83
C VAL A 132 -19.92 -12.94 12.74
N ILE A 133 -20.85 -13.83 12.46
CA ILE A 133 -22.01 -14.07 13.32
C ILE A 133 -21.95 -15.51 13.81
N VAL A 134 -21.87 -15.67 15.11
CA VAL A 134 -21.90 -16.98 15.76
C VAL A 134 -23.28 -17.19 16.36
N THR A 135 -24.02 -18.15 15.81
CA THR A 135 -25.39 -18.44 16.22
C THR A 135 -25.61 -19.91 16.50
N GLU A 136 -26.41 -20.19 17.50
CA GLU A 136 -27.00 -21.50 17.75
C GLU A 136 -28.42 -21.50 17.19
N VAL A 137 -28.73 -22.47 16.36
CA VAL A 137 -30.06 -22.56 15.70
C VAL A 137 -30.67 -23.94 15.84
N SER A 138 -32.00 -24.00 15.92
CA SER A 138 -32.71 -25.28 15.94
C SER A 138 -32.64 -26.00 14.59
N SER A 139 -32.73 -27.33 14.60
CA SER A 139 -32.68 -28.14 13.38
C SER A 139 -33.86 -27.89 12.43
N SER A 140 -35.01 -27.49 12.95
CA SER A 140 -36.17 -27.08 12.14
C SER A 140 -35.89 -25.78 11.39
N PHE A 141 -35.34 -24.80 12.10
CA PHE A 141 -35.00 -23.49 11.49
C PHE A 141 -33.86 -23.60 10.45
N LEU A 142 -32.90 -24.50 10.65
CA LEU A 142 -31.86 -24.79 9.62
C LEU A 142 -32.46 -25.31 8.31
N LYS A 143 -33.51 -26.13 8.38
CA LYS A 143 -34.21 -26.62 7.18
C LYS A 143 -34.93 -25.49 6.47
N ASP A 144 -35.60 -24.61 7.21
CA ASP A 144 -36.32 -23.47 6.65
C ASP A 144 -35.36 -22.44 6.02
N ILE A 145 -34.25 -22.11 6.71
CA ILE A 145 -33.20 -21.25 6.15
C ILE A 145 -32.57 -21.89 4.91
N GLY A 146 -32.23 -23.17 4.98
CA GLY A 146 -31.60 -23.86 3.86
C GLY A 146 -32.45 -23.82 2.59
N ALA A 147 -33.75 -24.01 2.73
CA ALA A 147 -34.68 -23.91 1.60
C ALA A 147 -34.78 -22.46 1.07
N ASN A 148 -34.83 -21.46 1.95
CA ASN A 148 -34.89 -20.06 1.57
C ASN A 148 -33.57 -19.58 0.94
N LEU A 149 -32.44 -19.99 1.48
CA LEU A 149 -31.11 -19.71 0.92
C LEU A 149 -30.97 -20.27 -0.49
N PHE A 150 -31.43 -21.50 -0.69
CA PHE A 150 -31.38 -22.14 -1.99
C PHE A 150 -32.30 -21.44 -3.00
N SER A 151 -33.50 -21.04 -2.58
CA SER A 151 -34.43 -20.29 -3.43
C SER A 151 -33.94 -18.89 -3.78
N TYR A 152 -33.23 -18.23 -2.87
CA TYR A 152 -32.65 -16.89 -3.08
C TYR A 152 -31.42 -16.96 -4.00
N ALA A 153 -30.53 -17.93 -3.78
CA ALA A 153 -29.33 -18.10 -4.59
C ALA A 153 -29.64 -18.55 -6.03
N PHE A 154 -30.72 -19.32 -6.23
CA PHE A 154 -31.09 -19.86 -7.54
C PHE A 154 -32.37 -19.30 -8.14
N GLY A 155 -33.03 -18.34 -7.48
CA GLY A 155 -34.30 -17.74 -7.92
C GLY A 155 -35.45 -18.75 -7.90
N ALA A 156 -36.54 -18.43 -7.21
CA ALA A 156 -37.74 -19.28 -7.21
C ALA A 156 -38.28 -19.42 -8.65
N GLY A 157 -38.01 -20.56 -9.30
CA GLY A 157 -38.53 -20.88 -10.62
C GLY A 157 -37.54 -20.91 -11.77
N GLN A 158 -36.25 -20.72 -11.57
CA GLN A 158 -35.26 -20.95 -12.64
C GLN A 158 -34.75 -22.39 -12.60
N THR A 159 -35.19 -23.19 -13.56
CA THR A 159 -34.52 -24.43 -13.90
C THR A 159 -33.11 -24.15 -14.34
N LEU A 160 -32.13 -24.83 -13.74
CA LEU A 160 -30.70 -24.77 -14.10
C LEU A 160 -30.55 -25.19 -15.58
N ASN A 161 -30.68 -24.26 -16.51
CA ASN A 161 -30.33 -24.51 -17.90
C ASN A 161 -28.80 -24.46 -18.04
N LYS A 162 -28.24 -25.42 -18.79
CA LYS A 162 -26.80 -25.56 -19.07
C LYS A 162 -26.13 -24.34 -19.69
N GLU A 163 -26.87 -23.37 -20.17
CA GLU A 163 -26.38 -22.08 -20.72
C GLU A 163 -25.89 -21.09 -19.68
N TRP A 164 -26.19 -21.33 -18.41
CA TRP A 164 -25.74 -20.47 -17.29
C TRP A 164 -24.24 -20.55 -16.97
N GLN A 165 -23.55 -21.57 -17.49
CA GLN A 165 -22.12 -21.77 -17.20
C GLN A 165 -21.17 -20.91 -18.04
N SER A 166 -21.65 -20.25 -19.10
CA SER A 166 -20.75 -19.54 -20.02
C SER A 166 -20.74 -18.00 -19.91
N ASN A 167 -21.67 -17.38 -19.18
CA ASN A 167 -21.80 -15.89 -19.13
C ASN A 167 -21.86 -15.28 -17.72
N LEU A 168 -21.49 -16.01 -16.69
CA LEU A 168 -21.24 -15.41 -15.39
C LEU A 168 -19.88 -14.73 -15.41
N GLU A 169 -19.87 -13.42 -15.60
CA GLU A 169 -18.78 -12.58 -15.12
C GLU A 169 -18.76 -12.71 -13.60
N TYR A 170 -17.90 -13.60 -13.15
CA TYR A 170 -17.81 -14.15 -11.80
C TYR A 170 -17.51 -13.10 -10.71
N LYS A 171 -17.17 -11.86 -11.10
CA LYS A 171 -16.67 -10.83 -10.20
C LYS A 171 -17.74 -9.91 -9.61
N ASP A 172 -18.72 -9.51 -10.38
CA ASP A 172 -19.67 -8.47 -9.94
C ASP A 172 -20.98 -9.07 -9.38
N SER A 173 -21.39 -10.23 -9.85
CA SER A 173 -22.65 -10.87 -9.44
C SER A 173 -22.58 -11.47 -8.02
N ILE A 174 -21.43 -11.99 -7.60
CA ILE A 174 -21.26 -12.58 -6.25
C ILE A 174 -21.19 -11.49 -5.17
N LEU A 175 -20.63 -10.32 -5.47
CA LEU A 175 -20.59 -9.19 -4.54
C LEU A 175 -21.98 -8.55 -4.35
N ALA A 176 -22.76 -8.42 -5.40
CA ALA A 176 -24.13 -7.89 -5.32
C ALA A 176 -25.08 -8.85 -4.56
N LEU A 177 -25.02 -10.15 -4.86
CA LEU A 177 -25.73 -11.20 -4.11
C LEU A 177 -25.32 -11.24 -2.64
N GLY A 178 -24.04 -10.97 -2.33
CA GLY A 178 -23.52 -11.04 -0.96
C GLY A 178 -24.08 -9.96 -0.03
N ILE A 179 -24.36 -8.76 -0.53
CA ILE A 179 -24.85 -7.64 0.29
C ILE A 179 -26.33 -7.81 0.62
N ASP A 180 -27.17 -8.13 -0.37
CA ASP A 180 -28.60 -8.34 -0.17
C ASP A 180 -28.86 -9.61 0.66
N PHE A 181 -28.10 -10.66 0.41
CA PHE A 181 -28.17 -11.92 1.14
C PHE A 181 -27.82 -11.76 2.63
N TYR A 182 -26.82 -10.96 2.96
CA TYR A 182 -26.44 -10.71 4.34
C TYR A 182 -27.53 -9.96 5.13
N GLY A 183 -28.15 -8.97 4.53
CA GLY A 183 -29.26 -8.23 5.14
C GLY A 183 -30.48 -9.12 5.42
N GLU A 184 -30.85 -9.98 4.47
CA GLU A 184 -31.94 -10.93 4.58
C GLU A 184 -31.66 -11.97 5.67
N LEU A 185 -30.46 -12.57 5.67
CA LEU A 185 -30.05 -13.53 6.67
C LEU A 185 -30.09 -12.96 8.09
N LEU A 186 -29.59 -11.72 8.28
CA LEU A 186 -29.65 -11.02 9.55
C LEU A 186 -31.09 -10.80 10.04
N SER A 187 -31.98 -10.44 9.12
CA SER A 187 -33.39 -10.21 9.45
C SER A 187 -34.07 -11.51 9.87
N GLN A 188 -33.81 -12.60 9.17
CA GLN A 188 -34.34 -13.93 9.51
C GLN A 188 -33.77 -14.45 10.84
N LEU A 189 -32.47 -14.26 11.11
CA LEU A 189 -31.87 -14.63 12.38
C LEU A 189 -32.44 -13.86 13.56
N LYS A 190 -32.68 -12.54 13.42
CA LYS A 190 -33.32 -11.72 14.45
C LYS A 190 -34.77 -12.14 14.71
N LEU A 191 -35.52 -12.53 13.68
CA LEU A 191 -36.88 -13.05 13.83
C LEU A 191 -36.86 -14.39 14.56
N ALA A 192 -35.98 -15.29 14.17
CA ALA A 192 -35.81 -16.60 14.82
C ALA A 192 -35.38 -16.47 16.28
N GLU A 193 -34.55 -15.50 16.61
CA GLU A 193 -34.16 -15.20 17.99
C GLU A 193 -35.38 -14.78 18.82
N LYS A 194 -36.26 -13.94 18.29
CA LYS A 194 -37.55 -13.54 18.93
C LYS A 194 -38.50 -14.73 19.13
N GLU A 195 -38.47 -15.68 18.22
CA GLU A 195 -39.24 -16.93 18.30
C GLU A 195 -38.62 -18.02 19.17
N GLY A 196 -37.41 -17.77 19.70
CA GLY A 196 -36.68 -18.76 20.51
C GLY A 196 -36.10 -19.91 19.70
N LYS A 197 -36.03 -19.81 18.37
CA LYS A 197 -35.49 -20.82 17.47
C LYS A 197 -34.00 -20.63 17.14
N ALA A 198 -33.47 -19.47 17.43
CA ALA A 198 -32.07 -19.13 17.29
C ALA A 198 -31.57 -18.32 18.49
N LYS A 199 -30.28 -18.39 18.76
CA LYS A 199 -29.59 -17.56 19.76
C LYS A 199 -28.29 -17.03 19.17
N VAL A 200 -28.16 -15.70 19.11
CA VAL A 200 -26.93 -15.06 18.67
C VAL A 200 -25.97 -14.99 19.85
N HIS A 201 -24.84 -15.67 19.75
CA HIS A 201 -23.82 -15.68 20.79
C HIS A 201 -22.82 -14.55 20.64
N ALA A 202 -22.41 -14.25 19.41
CA ALA A 202 -21.46 -13.18 19.13
C ALA A 202 -21.63 -12.63 17.72
N ASN A 203 -21.36 -11.33 17.57
CA ASN A 203 -21.38 -10.65 16.26
C ASN A 203 -20.19 -9.68 16.19
N PRO A 204 -18.97 -10.21 16.16
CA PRO A 204 -17.79 -9.37 16.04
C PRO A 204 -17.62 -8.78 14.64
N LYS A 205 -17.06 -7.56 14.63
CA LYS A 205 -16.60 -6.87 13.43
C LYS A 205 -15.14 -6.50 13.59
N VAL A 206 -14.35 -6.70 12.55
CA VAL A 206 -12.96 -6.29 12.51
C VAL A 206 -12.64 -5.68 11.15
N VAL A 207 -11.90 -4.59 11.16
CA VAL A 207 -11.38 -3.95 9.96
C VAL A 207 -9.91 -4.27 9.84
N VAL A 208 -9.49 -4.74 8.69
CA VAL A 208 -8.10 -5.10 8.40
C VAL A 208 -7.70 -4.52 7.05
N ALA A 209 -6.44 -4.05 6.95
CA ALA A 209 -5.88 -3.63 5.66
C ALA A 209 -5.64 -4.85 4.75
N ASP A 210 -5.85 -4.66 3.46
CA ASP A 210 -5.63 -5.71 2.45
C ASP A 210 -4.22 -6.30 2.56
N GLY A 211 -4.12 -7.62 2.55
CA GLY A 211 -2.87 -8.35 2.71
C GLY A 211 -2.31 -8.41 4.15
N LYS A 212 -3.04 -7.90 5.15
CA LYS A 212 -2.67 -8.01 6.57
C LYS A 212 -3.47 -9.10 7.25
N THR A 213 -2.88 -9.68 8.29
CA THR A 213 -3.54 -10.66 9.15
C THR A 213 -4.05 -9.97 10.40
N THR A 214 -5.25 -10.32 10.81
CA THR A 214 -5.82 -9.92 12.09
C THR A 214 -6.34 -11.14 12.82
N GLU A 215 -6.31 -11.09 14.13
CA GLU A 215 -6.84 -12.12 15.01
C GLU A 215 -7.85 -11.49 15.95
N LEU A 216 -8.99 -12.11 16.07
CA LEU A 216 -10.06 -11.68 16.96
C LEU A 216 -10.48 -12.86 17.82
N PHE A 217 -10.31 -12.73 19.12
CA PHE A 217 -10.73 -13.73 20.10
C PHE A 217 -11.91 -13.19 20.91
N ILE A 218 -13.00 -13.96 20.99
CA ILE A 218 -14.18 -13.66 21.79
C ILE A 218 -14.42 -14.87 22.71
N GLY A 219 -14.25 -14.67 23.99
CA GLY A 219 -14.41 -15.73 24.95
C GLY A 219 -13.86 -15.38 26.34
N ASP A 220 -13.95 -16.34 27.21
CA ASP A 220 -13.40 -16.24 28.56
C ASP A 220 -11.97 -16.78 28.60
N ARG A 221 -11.13 -16.05 29.30
CA ARG A 221 -9.73 -16.42 29.50
C ARG A 221 -9.52 -16.78 30.96
N GLN A 222 -9.27 -18.05 31.20
CA GLN A 222 -9.02 -18.57 32.57
C GLN A 222 -7.53 -18.80 32.77
N ILE A 223 -7.04 -18.35 33.91
CA ILE A 223 -5.67 -18.59 34.37
C ILE A 223 -5.72 -19.58 35.47
N LEU A 224 -5.17 -20.77 35.23
CA LEU A 224 -5.01 -21.81 36.26
C LEU A 224 -3.64 -21.67 36.91
N LEU A 225 -3.63 -21.47 38.19
CA LEU A 225 -2.42 -21.57 39.03
C LEU A 225 -2.27 -23.03 39.51
N LEU A 226 -1.33 -23.72 38.91
CA LEU A 226 -0.97 -25.08 39.38
C LEU A 226 0.03 -24.95 40.51
N PRO A 227 -0.30 -25.42 41.72
CA PRO A 227 0.63 -25.39 42.84
C PRO A 227 1.84 -26.27 42.53
N GLY A 228 3.04 -25.70 42.66
CA GLY A 228 4.27 -26.45 42.57
C GLY A 228 4.48 -27.34 43.78
N SER A 229 5.19 -28.45 43.61
CA SER A 229 5.72 -29.23 44.74
C SER A 229 6.95 -28.52 45.33
N THR A 230 7.41 -28.98 46.49
CA THR A 230 8.52 -28.37 47.26
C THR A 230 9.82 -28.14 46.48
N GLU A 231 9.96 -28.71 45.29
CA GLU A 231 11.13 -28.57 44.40
C GLU A 231 10.85 -27.85 43.07
N THR A 232 9.59 -27.50 42.78
CA THR A 232 9.21 -26.87 41.52
C THR A 232 8.39 -25.61 41.77
N SER A 233 8.75 -24.50 41.11
CA SER A 233 7.97 -23.25 41.17
C SER A 233 6.56 -23.43 40.64
N SER A 234 5.58 -22.69 41.16
CA SER A 234 4.20 -22.66 40.67
C SER A 234 4.16 -22.33 39.21
N ARG A 235 3.40 -23.09 38.42
CA ARG A 235 3.21 -22.89 36.98
C ARG A 235 1.85 -22.26 36.73
N THR A 236 1.83 -21.24 35.93
CA THR A 236 0.61 -20.63 35.45
C THR A 236 0.26 -21.24 34.08
N GLU A 237 -0.92 -21.78 33.93
CA GLU A 237 -1.45 -22.28 32.66
C GLU A 237 -2.65 -21.45 32.29
N ARG A 238 -2.68 -21.07 31.00
CA ARG A 238 -3.73 -20.24 30.44
C ARG A 238 -4.62 -21.10 29.57
N ILE A 239 -5.92 -21.06 29.83
CA ILE A 239 -6.94 -21.74 29.05
C ILE A 239 -7.83 -20.66 28.42
N ASP A 240 -7.87 -20.62 27.08
CA ASP A 240 -8.74 -19.76 26.34
C ASP A 240 -9.97 -20.58 25.88
N VAL A 241 -11.17 -20.15 26.30
CA VAL A 241 -12.45 -20.78 25.93
C VAL A 241 -13.26 -19.75 25.15
N GLY A 242 -13.39 -19.97 23.82
CA GLY A 242 -14.09 -19.03 22.95
C GLY A 242 -13.91 -19.32 21.46
N VAL A 243 -14.25 -18.34 20.63
CA VAL A 243 -14.17 -18.37 19.17
C VAL A 243 -13.20 -17.29 18.67
#